data_1ff4ee49c6b6a9714d6c81da18779558
#
_entry.id   1ff4ee49c6b6a9714d6c81da18779558
#
_cell.length_a   1.000
_cell.length_b   1.000
_cell.length_c   1.000
_cell.angle_alpha   90.00
_cell.angle_beta   90.00
_cell.angle_gamma   90.00
#
_symmetry.space_group_name_H-M   'P 1'
#
loop_
_entity.id
_entity.type
_entity.pdbx_description
1 polymer ?
#
loop_
_entity_poly.entity_id
_entity_poly.type
_entity_poly.pdbx_seq_one_letter_code
_entity_poly.pdbx_strand_id
1 'polypeptide(L)'
;MYIKESSLNSMEDLPISVGNDILVENAGGGDMFKEIGDERTFYGILNQITDNIQSGRLKAGDALPAERMMAETMGVSRPAVREALRALELLGIIKPVPGGGNYIADDLDSWLVGPLSILFKLNNGYIRQNQQLRAALEREAAILAARKCTPLDAAELLRILTRMETAEDETARGELDKELHTKIAKIANNPMIFSVLTAADQLTENTISGIRDYIMKKDHSETLIDEQHRRLVEAIINNDDRQAELCMSEHMDTIEECMDEMQQK
;
A
#
# COMPACT_ATOMS: atom_id res chain seq x y z
N MET A 1 -8.97 -40.93 -33.68
CA MET A 1 -9.78 -41.11 -32.47
C MET A 1 -9.99 -39.74 -31.86
N TYR A 2 -11.15 -39.17 -32.16
CA TYR A 2 -11.53 -37.80 -31.77
C TYR A 2 -11.80 -37.73 -30.28
N ILE A 3 -11.23 -36.79 -29.58
CA ILE A 3 -11.75 -36.33 -28.27
C ILE A 3 -12.19 -34.87 -28.41
N LYS A 4 -13.47 -34.70 -28.15
CA LYS A 4 -14.26 -33.51 -28.24
C LYS A 4 -13.73 -32.37 -27.32
N GLU A 5 -13.64 -31.18 -27.90
CA GLU A 5 -13.84 -29.92 -27.18
C GLU A 5 -15.21 -29.90 -26.51
N SER A 6 -15.25 -29.62 -25.22
CA SER A 6 -16.46 -29.19 -24.57
C SER A 6 -16.15 -28.15 -23.47
N SER A 7 -16.62 -26.94 -23.77
CA SER A 7 -17.18 -25.94 -22.83
C SER A 7 -16.25 -25.36 -21.76
N LEU A 8 -15.55 -24.31 -22.15
CA LEU A 8 -15.26 -23.15 -21.30
C LEU A 8 -16.28 -22.06 -21.67
N ASN A 9 -17.40 -22.07 -21.02
CA ASN A 9 -18.34 -20.94 -21.00
C ASN A 9 -18.91 -20.85 -19.58
N SER A 10 -18.59 -19.78 -18.91
CA SER A 10 -19.32 -19.07 -17.86
C SER A 10 -18.39 -18.50 -16.80
N MET A 11 -17.69 -17.46 -17.18
CA MET A 11 -17.11 -16.48 -16.25
C MET A 11 -17.58 -15.08 -16.66
N GLU A 12 -18.89 -15.00 -16.91
CA GLU A 12 -19.62 -13.76 -17.09
C GLU A 12 -20.71 -13.78 -16.03
N ASP A 13 -20.50 -13.06 -14.91
CA ASP A 13 -21.51 -12.47 -14.04
C ASP A 13 -20.87 -11.97 -12.74
N LEU A 14 -19.91 -11.06 -12.89
CA LEU A 14 -19.64 -10.07 -11.86
C LEU A 14 -19.94 -8.71 -12.46
N PRO A 15 -20.92 -7.96 -11.97
CA PRO A 15 -21.19 -6.64 -12.49
C PRO A 15 -20.15 -5.65 -11.98
N ILE A 16 -18.98 -5.61 -12.64
CA ILE A 16 -18.16 -4.42 -12.64
C ILE A 16 -18.64 -3.60 -13.82
N SER A 17 -19.66 -2.81 -13.58
CA SER A 17 -20.08 -1.78 -14.54
C SER A 17 -19.01 -0.69 -14.55
N VAL A 18 -18.02 -0.84 -15.41
CA VAL A 18 -17.16 0.27 -15.82
C VAL A 18 -17.92 1.05 -16.89
N GLY A 19 -18.74 1.98 -16.45
CA GLY A 19 -19.37 2.96 -17.34
C GLY A 19 -18.30 3.91 -17.88
N ASN A 20 -17.88 3.67 -19.12
CA ASN A 20 -17.24 4.68 -19.95
C ASN A 20 -18.32 5.65 -20.43
N ASP A 21 -18.42 6.79 -19.78
CA ASP A 21 -18.92 8.00 -20.42
C ASP A 21 -18.20 9.19 -19.77
N ILE A 22 -17.06 9.55 -20.36
CA ILE A 22 -16.39 10.83 -20.13
C ILE A 22 -17.16 11.87 -20.94
N LEU A 23 -18.15 12.49 -20.32
CA LEU A 23 -18.62 13.79 -20.76
C LEU A 23 -18.24 14.81 -19.68
N VAL A 24 -17.19 15.56 -20.01
CA VAL A 24 -16.85 16.80 -19.29
C VAL A 24 -17.91 17.84 -19.65
N GLU A 25 -18.84 18.10 -18.73
CA GLU A 25 -19.64 19.32 -18.78
C GLU A 25 -19.90 19.87 -17.37
N ASN A 26 -19.43 21.10 -17.20
CA ASN A 26 -19.84 22.15 -16.27
C ASN A 26 -19.72 21.96 -14.76
N ALA A 27 -18.77 22.73 -14.22
CA ALA A 27 -18.76 23.24 -12.85
C ALA A 27 -20.08 24.02 -12.55
N GLY A 28 -21.08 23.28 -12.12
CA GLY A 28 -22.30 23.80 -11.53
C GLY A 28 -22.67 22.86 -10.38
N GLY A 29 -22.83 23.39 -9.13
CA GLY A 29 -23.07 22.65 -7.90
C GLY A 29 -24.22 21.66 -7.97
N GLY A 30 -24.00 20.53 -8.64
CA GLY A 30 -24.87 19.38 -8.58
C GLY A 30 -24.69 18.73 -7.21
N ASP A 31 -25.80 18.36 -6.56
CA ASP A 31 -25.82 17.79 -5.24
C ASP A 31 -24.80 16.63 -5.13
N MET A 32 -23.80 16.80 -4.28
CA MET A 32 -22.77 15.81 -3.98
C MET A 32 -23.38 14.53 -3.41
N PHE A 33 -24.53 14.65 -2.73
CA PHE A 33 -25.26 13.55 -2.13
C PHE A 33 -26.73 13.59 -2.59
N LYS A 34 -27.31 12.39 -2.79
CA LYS A 34 -28.70 12.19 -3.24
C LYS A 34 -29.42 11.28 -2.26
N GLU A 35 -30.77 11.28 -2.33
CA GLU A 35 -31.60 10.34 -1.59
C GLU A 35 -31.24 8.89 -1.96
N ILE A 36 -31.11 8.03 -0.94
CA ILE A 36 -30.85 6.61 -1.09
C ILE A 36 -32.18 5.88 -1.22
N GLY A 37 -32.42 5.24 -2.37
CA GLY A 37 -33.60 4.44 -2.63
C GLY A 37 -33.58 3.07 -1.93
N ASP A 38 -33.94 1.99 -2.64
CA ASP A 38 -34.09 0.63 -2.09
C ASP A 38 -32.74 -0.10 -1.77
N GLU A 39 -31.60 0.51 -1.99
CA GLU A 39 -30.31 -0.08 -1.59
C GLU A 39 -30.22 -0.20 -0.06
N ARG A 40 -29.49 -1.21 0.42
CA ARG A 40 -29.16 -1.29 1.86
C ARG A 40 -28.47 0.01 2.27
N THR A 41 -29.12 0.78 3.12
CA THR A 41 -28.79 2.16 3.51
C THR A 41 -27.27 2.38 3.78
N PHE A 42 -26.65 1.41 4.43
CA PHE A 42 -25.20 1.43 4.72
C PHE A 42 -24.34 1.48 3.44
N TYR A 43 -24.59 0.56 2.49
CA TYR A 43 -23.84 0.53 1.24
C TYR A 43 -24.15 1.73 0.33
N GLY A 44 -25.38 2.21 0.34
CA GLY A 44 -25.75 3.42 -0.39
C GLY A 44 -24.97 4.66 0.08
N ILE A 45 -24.75 4.79 1.40
CA ILE A 45 -23.92 5.87 1.95
C ILE A 45 -22.45 5.69 1.54
N LEU A 46 -21.89 4.48 1.69
CA LEU A 46 -20.52 4.18 1.29
C LEU A 46 -20.29 4.50 -0.18
N ASN A 47 -21.15 3.99 -1.06
CA ASN A 47 -21.04 4.19 -2.50
C ASN A 47 -21.06 5.68 -2.86
N GLN A 48 -21.99 6.46 -2.32
CA GLN A 48 -22.03 7.89 -2.61
C GLN A 48 -20.77 8.64 -2.20
N ILE A 49 -20.17 8.30 -1.04
CA ILE A 49 -18.93 8.92 -0.60
C ILE A 49 -17.76 8.50 -1.51
N THR A 50 -17.61 7.21 -1.80
CA THR A 50 -16.56 6.70 -2.65
C THR A 50 -16.66 7.20 -4.09
N ASP A 51 -17.87 7.29 -4.65
CA ASP A 51 -18.12 7.86 -5.98
C ASP A 51 -17.74 9.34 -6.04
N ASN A 52 -18.01 10.09 -4.96
CA ASN A 52 -17.61 11.49 -4.89
C ASN A 52 -16.09 11.65 -4.82
N ILE A 53 -15.39 10.74 -4.12
CA ILE A 53 -13.91 10.70 -4.11
C ILE A 53 -13.39 10.33 -5.51
N GLN A 54 -13.91 9.27 -6.10
CA GLN A 54 -13.47 8.77 -7.40
C GLN A 54 -13.70 9.81 -8.53
N SER A 55 -14.82 10.52 -8.49
CA SER A 55 -15.11 11.59 -9.44
C SER A 55 -14.37 12.91 -9.17
N GLY A 56 -13.56 12.98 -8.10
CA GLY A 56 -12.84 14.20 -7.70
C GLY A 56 -13.69 15.31 -7.11
N ARG A 57 -14.96 15.05 -6.82
CA ARG A 57 -15.84 16.01 -6.10
C ARG A 57 -15.50 16.12 -4.61
N LEU A 58 -14.97 15.04 -4.02
CA LEU A 58 -14.31 15.03 -2.73
C LEU A 58 -12.82 14.72 -2.94
N LYS A 59 -11.97 15.52 -2.36
CA LYS A 59 -10.51 15.37 -2.45
C LYS A 59 -9.92 15.12 -1.07
N ALA A 60 -8.69 14.63 -1.03
CA ALA A 60 -7.92 14.54 0.20
C ALA A 60 -7.94 15.86 0.97
N GLY A 61 -8.21 15.82 2.27
CA GLY A 61 -8.35 16.97 3.16
C GLY A 61 -9.71 17.67 3.14
N ASP A 62 -10.63 17.32 2.22
CA ASP A 62 -11.96 17.94 2.19
C ASP A 62 -12.81 17.52 3.39
N ALA A 63 -13.56 18.48 3.96
CA ALA A 63 -14.50 18.23 5.03
C ALA A 63 -15.78 17.57 4.46
N LEU A 64 -16.22 16.48 5.12
CA LEU A 64 -17.54 15.94 4.88
C LEU A 64 -18.63 16.81 5.53
N PRO A 65 -19.83 16.88 4.96
CA PRO A 65 -20.97 17.54 5.61
C PRO A 65 -21.26 16.92 6.98
N ALA A 66 -21.84 17.71 7.88
CA ALA A 66 -22.23 17.20 9.19
C ALA A 66 -23.21 16.01 9.07
N GLU A 67 -23.09 15.02 9.99
CA GLU A 67 -23.94 13.81 10.01
C GLU A 67 -25.45 14.11 9.82
N ARG A 68 -25.92 15.21 10.46
CA ARG A 68 -27.31 15.62 10.36
C ARG A 68 -27.67 16.03 8.93
N MET A 69 -26.82 16.81 8.29
CA MET A 69 -27.05 17.27 6.91
C MET A 69 -27.00 16.12 5.93
N MET A 70 -26.03 15.20 6.10
CA MET A 70 -25.94 13.99 5.28
C MET A 70 -27.21 13.12 5.42
N ALA A 71 -27.70 12.91 6.65
CA ALA A 71 -28.90 12.14 6.91
C ALA A 71 -30.12 12.75 6.25
N GLU A 72 -30.32 14.07 6.36
CA GLU A 72 -31.40 14.82 5.74
C GLU A 72 -31.32 14.74 4.21
N THR A 73 -30.13 14.95 3.60
CA THR A 73 -29.96 14.94 2.15
C THR A 73 -30.12 13.55 1.54
N MET A 74 -29.64 12.51 2.22
CA MET A 74 -29.71 11.14 1.74
C MET A 74 -31.06 10.45 2.09
N GLY A 75 -31.92 11.07 2.87
CA GLY A 75 -33.20 10.47 3.31
C GLY A 75 -33.01 9.30 4.29
N VAL A 76 -31.91 9.26 5.05
CA VAL A 76 -31.56 8.15 5.94
C VAL A 76 -31.47 8.57 7.40
N SER A 77 -31.42 7.60 8.31
CA SER A 77 -31.28 7.89 9.74
C SER A 77 -29.83 8.36 10.09
N ARG A 78 -29.70 9.26 11.07
CA ARG A 78 -28.39 9.68 11.59
C ARG A 78 -27.53 8.52 12.12
N PRO A 79 -28.08 7.51 12.83
CA PRO A 79 -27.31 6.33 13.19
C PRO A 79 -26.71 5.60 12.00
N ALA A 80 -27.44 5.46 10.88
CA ALA A 80 -26.92 4.80 9.67
C ALA A 80 -25.75 5.58 9.06
N VAL A 81 -25.84 6.92 9.00
CA VAL A 81 -24.72 7.77 8.56
C VAL A 81 -23.52 7.56 9.46
N ARG A 82 -23.70 7.58 10.78
CA ARG A 82 -22.62 7.39 11.74
C ARG A 82 -21.95 6.03 11.62
N GLU A 83 -22.71 4.97 11.39
CA GLU A 83 -22.19 3.62 11.17
C GLU A 83 -21.33 3.56 9.90
N ALA A 84 -21.80 4.14 8.79
CA ALA A 84 -21.04 4.20 7.55
C ALA A 84 -19.76 5.03 7.70
N LEU A 85 -19.82 6.18 8.39
CA LEU A 85 -18.62 7.00 8.65
C LEU A 85 -17.60 6.24 9.53
N ARG A 86 -18.04 5.50 10.55
CA ARG A 86 -17.15 4.67 11.36
C ARG A 86 -16.46 3.56 10.54
N ALA A 87 -17.18 2.96 9.59
CA ALA A 87 -16.56 1.98 8.69
C ALA A 87 -15.51 2.63 7.78
N LEU A 88 -15.81 3.82 7.23
CA LEU A 88 -14.83 4.58 6.42
C LEU A 88 -13.62 5.04 7.25
N GLU A 89 -13.83 5.38 8.53
CA GLU A 89 -12.75 5.69 9.47
C GLU A 89 -11.87 4.45 9.73
N LEU A 90 -12.49 3.29 9.98
CA LEU A 90 -11.77 2.03 10.17
C LEU A 90 -10.94 1.65 8.93
N LEU A 91 -11.47 1.94 7.74
CA LEU A 91 -10.78 1.75 6.46
C LEU A 91 -9.71 2.84 6.19
N GLY A 92 -9.60 3.87 7.03
CA GLY A 92 -8.67 4.98 6.83
C GLY A 92 -9.03 5.95 5.72
N ILE A 93 -10.25 5.84 5.14
CA ILE A 93 -10.72 6.72 4.07
C ILE A 93 -11.10 8.09 4.61
N ILE A 94 -11.58 8.15 5.85
CA ILE A 94 -11.88 9.40 6.56
C ILE A 94 -11.14 9.50 7.87
N LYS A 95 -10.93 10.74 8.31
CA LYS A 95 -10.26 11.09 9.55
C LYS A 95 -11.16 11.99 10.39
N PRO A 96 -11.61 11.56 11.58
CA PRO A 96 -12.37 12.42 12.47
C PRO A 96 -11.44 13.45 13.12
N VAL A 97 -11.89 14.71 13.17
CA VAL A 97 -11.22 15.79 13.88
C VAL A 97 -12.08 16.17 15.09
N PRO A 98 -11.57 16.06 16.33
CA PRO A 98 -12.33 16.41 17.51
C PRO A 98 -12.86 17.85 17.44
N GLY A 99 -14.20 18.00 17.48
CA GLY A 99 -14.87 19.30 17.34
C GLY A 99 -14.92 19.88 15.93
N GLY A 100 -14.26 19.25 14.94
CA GLY A 100 -14.18 19.73 13.56
C GLY A 100 -14.98 18.92 12.54
N GLY A 101 -15.42 17.71 12.88
CA GLY A 101 -16.15 16.83 11.93
C GLY A 101 -15.26 15.77 11.30
N ASN A 102 -15.71 15.21 10.17
CA ASN A 102 -15.01 14.18 9.42
C ASN A 102 -14.43 14.79 8.15
N TYR A 103 -13.19 14.37 7.82
CA TYR A 103 -12.46 14.83 6.64
C TYR A 103 -12.02 13.62 5.82
N ILE A 104 -11.93 13.78 4.50
CA ILE A 104 -11.27 12.80 3.65
C ILE A 104 -9.81 12.73 4.06
N ALA A 105 -9.26 11.53 4.23
CA ALA A 105 -7.87 11.35 4.64
C ALA A 105 -6.90 11.99 3.64
N ASP A 106 -5.86 12.65 4.16
CA ASP A 106 -4.83 13.30 3.33
C ASP A 106 -3.91 12.28 2.68
N ASP A 107 -3.76 11.12 3.31
CA ASP A 107 -2.91 10.02 2.89
C ASP A 107 -3.80 8.80 2.57
N LEU A 108 -4.28 8.77 1.32
CA LEU A 108 -5.02 7.62 0.81
C LEU A 108 -4.10 6.44 0.46
N ASP A 109 -2.77 6.65 0.44
CA ASP A 109 -1.81 5.60 0.13
C ASP A 109 -1.68 4.59 1.30
N SER A 110 -2.01 5.01 2.52
CA SER A 110 -1.95 4.16 3.73
C SER A 110 -3.29 3.55 4.16
N TRP A 111 -4.38 3.81 3.46
CA TRP A 111 -5.74 3.37 3.85
C TRP A 111 -5.92 1.85 3.99
N LEU A 112 -5.18 1.05 3.20
CA LEU A 112 -5.19 -0.41 3.31
C LEU A 112 -4.40 -0.95 4.52
N VAL A 113 -3.55 -0.15 5.12
CA VAL A 113 -2.64 -0.59 6.19
C VAL A 113 -3.41 -1.15 7.38
N GLY A 114 -4.43 -0.42 7.87
CA GLY A 114 -5.24 -0.86 9.02
C GLY A 114 -5.95 -2.19 8.77
N PRO A 115 -6.80 -2.31 7.73
CA PRO A 115 -7.48 -3.57 7.40
C PRO A 115 -6.54 -4.74 7.14
N LEU A 116 -5.46 -4.53 6.38
CA LEU A 116 -4.48 -5.58 6.10
C LEU A 116 -3.74 -6.00 7.36
N SER A 117 -3.34 -5.07 8.23
CA SER A 117 -2.70 -5.39 9.51
C SER A 117 -3.60 -6.26 10.40
N ILE A 118 -4.92 -6.03 10.40
CA ILE A 118 -5.87 -6.88 11.11
C ILE A 118 -5.92 -8.28 10.50
N LEU A 119 -6.05 -8.39 9.16
CA LEU A 119 -6.06 -9.66 8.46
C LEU A 119 -4.81 -10.49 8.74
N PHE A 120 -3.66 -9.86 8.70
CA PHE A 120 -2.40 -10.51 8.98
C PHE A 120 -2.31 -10.99 10.44
N LYS A 121 -2.74 -10.18 11.42
CA LYS A 121 -2.78 -10.57 12.84
C LYS A 121 -3.70 -11.78 13.09
N LEU A 122 -4.87 -11.81 12.43
CA LEU A 122 -5.83 -12.91 12.56
C LEU A 122 -5.30 -14.23 12.00
N ASN A 123 -4.38 -14.19 11.04
CA ASN A 123 -3.75 -15.37 10.45
C ASN A 123 -2.51 -15.85 11.21
N ASN A 124 -2.34 -15.48 12.49
CA ASN A 124 -1.27 -15.94 13.38
C ASN A 124 0.15 -15.73 12.82
N GLY A 125 0.36 -14.58 12.14
CA GLY A 125 1.69 -14.17 11.72
C GLY A 125 2.36 -15.17 10.79
N TYR A 126 1.79 -15.43 9.64
CA TYR A 126 2.47 -16.14 8.55
C TYR A 126 3.69 -15.33 8.07
N ILE A 127 4.71 -15.24 8.91
CA ILE A 127 5.92 -14.44 8.66
C ILE A 127 6.51 -14.82 7.31
N ARG A 128 6.54 -16.12 6.98
CA ARG A 128 7.05 -16.61 5.71
C ARG A 128 6.18 -16.15 4.53
N GLN A 129 4.86 -16.26 4.65
CA GLN A 129 3.95 -15.83 3.59
C GLN A 129 4.00 -14.30 3.42
N ASN A 130 4.18 -13.56 4.50
CA ASN A 130 4.39 -12.12 4.42
C ASN A 130 5.70 -11.78 3.72
N GLN A 131 6.80 -12.52 4.01
CA GLN A 131 8.07 -12.33 3.31
C GLN A 131 7.96 -12.66 1.81
N GLN A 132 7.26 -13.73 1.44
CA GLN A 132 7.00 -14.06 0.03
C GLN A 132 6.19 -12.98 -0.68
N LEU A 133 5.18 -12.41 0.00
CA LEU A 133 4.41 -11.28 -0.53
C LEU A 133 5.32 -10.05 -0.72
N ARG A 134 6.13 -9.71 0.29
CA ARG A 134 7.09 -8.62 0.20
C ARG A 134 8.05 -8.83 -0.97
N ALA A 135 8.70 -9.99 -1.06
CA ALA A 135 9.64 -10.30 -2.13
C ALA A 135 9.04 -10.10 -3.54
N ALA A 136 7.78 -10.50 -3.74
CA ALA A 136 7.09 -10.29 -5.01
C ALA A 136 6.84 -8.81 -5.30
N LEU A 137 6.37 -8.05 -4.30
CA LEU A 137 6.02 -6.62 -4.47
C LEU A 137 7.25 -5.70 -4.49
N GLU A 138 8.27 -5.99 -3.70
CA GLU A 138 9.54 -5.24 -3.69
C GLU A 138 10.27 -5.36 -5.03
N ARG A 139 10.25 -6.56 -5.64
CA ARG A 139 10.80 -6.78 -6.99
C ARG A 139 10.10 -5.90 -8.03
N GLU A 140 8.78 -5.90 -8.04
CA GLU A 140 8.01 -5.06 -8.97
C GLU A 140 8.22 -3.57 -8.65
N ALA A 141 8.30 -3.19 -7.38
CA ALA A 141 8.60 -1.82 -6.97
C ALA A 141 9.97 -1.36 -7.49
N ALA A 142 11.00 -2.21 -7.43
CA ALA A 142 12.33 -1.89 -7.95
C ALA A 142 12.34 -1.67 -9.48
N ILE A 143 11.64 -2.54 -10.23
CA ILE A 143 11.44 -2.39 -11.68
C ILE A 143 10.79 -1.05 -12.01
N LEU A 144 9.67 -0.75 -11.36
CA LEU A 144 8.93 0.49 -11.59
C LEU A 144 9.71 1.72 -11.14
N ALA A 145 10.45 1.63 -10.04
CA ALA A 145 11.30 2.70 -9.55
C ALA A 145 12.41 3.01 -10.56
N ALA A 146 13.09 2.01 -11.10
CA ALA A 146 14.11 2.21 -12.12
C ALA A 146 13.56 2.93 -13.37
N ARG A 147 12.35 2.60 -13.78
CA ARG A 147 11.69 3.25 -14.94
C ARG A 147 11.27 4.70 -14.68
N LYS A 148 11.08 5.10 -13.42
CA LYS A 148 10.49 6.40 -13.05
C LYS A 148 11.42 7.30 -12.26
N CYS A 149 12.61 6.82 -11.89
CA CYS A 149 13.56 7.54 -11.06
C CYS A 149 13.93 8.89 -11.66
N THR A 150 13.68 9.95 -10.89
CA THR A 150 14.08 11.32 -11.25
C THR A 150 15.45 11.65 -10.64
N PRO A 151 16.14 12.70 -11.12
CA PRO A 151 17.40 13.16 -10.51
C PRO A 151 17.27 13.50 -9.01
N LEU A 152 16.09 13.98 -8.58
CA LEU A 152 15.81 14.25 -7.17
C LEU A 152 15.69 12.95 -6.36
N ASP A 153 14.99 11.96 -6.91
CA ASP A 153 14.87 10.65 -6.27
C ASP A 153 16.24 9.96 -6.15
N ALA A 154 17.06 10.05 -7.20
CA ALA A 154 18.42 9.53 -7.19
C ALA A 154 19.27 10.15 -6.07
N ALA A 155 19.20 11.47 -5.89
CA ALA A 155 19.90 12.17 -4.82
C ALA A 155 19.42 11.72 -3.44
N GLU A 156 18.12 11.48 -3.25
CA GLU A 156 17.57 10.98 -1.98
C GLU A 156 18.01 9.54 -1.70
N LEU A 157 17.97 8.64 -2.69
CA LEU A 157 18.44 7.26 -2.55
C LEU A 157 19.93 7.21 -2.15
N LEU A 158 20.79 7.99 -2.83
CA LEU A 158 22.20 8.09 -2.48
C LEU A 158 22.42 8.65 -1.07
N ARG A 159 21.62 9.62 -0.65
CA ARG A 159 21.67 10.17 0.71
C ARG A 159 21.33 9.11 1.76
N ILE A 160 20.30 8.30 1.52
CA ILE A 160 19.90 7.21 2.42
C ILE A 160 21.06 6.19 2.50
N LEU A 161 21.58 5.76 1.35
CA LEU A 161 22.67 4.79 1.27
C LEU A 161 23.92 5.27 2.05
N THR A 162 24.32 6.54 1.85
CA THR A 162 25.45 7.11 2.59
C THR A 162 25.23 7.11 4.10
N ARG A 163 24.01 7.38 4.57
CA ARG A 163 23.67 7.31 5.99
C ARG A 163 23.72 5.88 6.52
N MET A 164 23.30 4.89 5.73
CA MET A 164 23.40 3.47 6.10
C MET A 164 24.86 3.05 6.29
N GLU A 165 25.74 3.43 5.37
CA GLU A 165 27.18 3.12 5.42
C GLU A 165 27.90 3.78 6.61
N THR A 166 27.38 4.90 7.11
CA THR A 166 27.97 5.66 8.23
C THR A 166 27.22 5.49 9.55
N ALA A 167 26.18 4.66 9.60
CA ALA A 167 25.42 4.43 10.82
C ALA A 167 26.26 3.67 11.85
N GLU A 168 26.27 4.17 13.09
CA GLU A 168 27.11 3.63 14.18
C GLU A 168 26.50 2.40 14.86
N ASP A 169 25.17 2.25 14.81
CA ASP A 169 24.47 1.15 15.45
C ASP A 169 23.47 0.48 14.51
N GLU A 170 23.10 -0.77 14.83
CA GLU A 170 22.25 -1.62 14.02
C GLU A 170 20.79 -1.15 14.02
N THR A 171 20.32 -0.51 15.08
CA THR A 171 18.96 0.03 15.12
C THR A 171 18.82 1.14 14.08
N ALA A 172 19.78 2.07 14.02
CA ALA A 172 19.80 3.14 13.03
C ALA A 172 19.92 2.57 11.60
N ARG A 173 20.70 1.52 11.38
CA ARG A 173 20.79 0.83 10.08
C ARG A 173 19.46 0.22 9.68
N GLY A 174 18.75 -0.44 10.62
CA GLY A 174 17.43 -1.02 10.37
C GLY A 174 16.37 0.01 9.97
N GLU A 175 16.39 1.19 10.62
CA GLU A 175 15.50 2.29 10.25
C GLU A 175 15.82 2.83 8.84
N LEU A 176 17.09 2.93 8.49
CA LEU A 176 17.54 3.39 7.18
C LEU A 176 17.25 2.38 6.07
N ASP A 177 17.36 1.09 6.35
CA ASP A 177 16.95 0.01 5.47
C ASP A 177 15.45 0.13 5.11
N LYS A 178 14.61 0.31 6.13
CA LYS A 178 13.19 0.57 5.96
C LYS A 178 12.93 1.88 5.18
N GLU A 179 13.72 2.94 5.45
CA GLU A 179 13.65 4.22 4.71
C GLU A 179 13.97 3.99 3.23
N LEU A 180 14.99 3.17 2.91
CA LEU A 180 15.39 2.83 1.55
C LEU A 180 14.28 2.11 0.78
N HIS A 181 13.77 1.00 1.32
CA HIS A 181 12.70 0.23 0.70
C HIS A 181 11.41 1.05 0.53
N THR A 182 11.05 1.84 1.55
CA THR A 182 9.92 2.77 1.47
C THR A 182 10.11 3.81 0.37
N LYS A 183 11.33 4.36 0.21
CA LYS A 183 11.63 5.31 -0.86
C LYS A 183 11.53 4.66 -2.24
N ILE A 184 12.04 3.45 -2.43
CA ILE A 184 11.90 2.70 -3.68
C ILE A 184 10.43 2.47 -4.02
N ALA A 185 9.62 2.03 -3.05
CA ALA A 185 8.18 1.83 -3.24
C ALA A 185 7.44 3.12 -3.60
N LYS A 186 7.85 4.28 -3.06
CA LYS A 186 7.31 5.60 -3.43
C LYS A 186 7.68 6.00 -4.85
N ILE A 187 8.95 5.81 -5.27
CA ILE A 187 9.40 6.09 -6.63
C ILE A 187 8.65 5.22 -7.65
N ALA A 188 8.32 3.97 -7.28
CA ALA A 188 7.50 3.08 -8.11
C ALA A 188 6.17 3.71 -8.52
N ASN A 189 5.68 4.71 -7.76
CA ASN A 189 4.45 5.45 -8.02
C ASN A 189 3.28 4.52 -8.36
N ASN A 190 3.09 3.51 -7.49
CA ASN A 190 1.98 2.58 -7.49
C ASN A 190 1.39 2.53 -6.07
N PRO A 191 0.30 3.28 -5.81
CA PRO A 191 -0.29 3.36 -4.48
C PRO A 191 -0.68 2.00 -3.88
N MET A 192 -1.11 1.06 -4.72
CA MET A 192 -1.50 -0.29 -4.25
C MET A 192 -0.29 -1.07 -3.73
N ILE A 193 0.82 -1.07 -4.48
CA ILE A 193 2.07 -1.71 -4.03
C ILE A 193 2.55 -1.04 -2.74
N PHE A 194 2.57 0.28 -2.71
CA PHE A 194 3.00 1.05 -1.53
C PHE A 194 2.17 0.73 -0.30
N SER A 195 0.82 0.73 -0.40
CA SER A 195 -0.08 0.44 0.72
C SER A 195 0.10 -0.98 1.25
N VAL A 196 0.23 -1.98 0.35
CA VAL A 196 0.40 -3.37 0.77
C VAL A 196 1.78 -3.58 1.41
N LEU A 197 2.85 -3.02 0.85
CA LEU A 197 4.19 -3.10 1.44
C LEU A 197 4.23 -2.42 2.81
N THR A 198 3.64 -1.23 2.97
CA THR A 198 3.57 -0.53 4.25
C THR A 198 2.85 -1.37 5.32
N ALA A 199 1.75 -2.04 4.94
CA ALA A 199 1.03 -2.94 5.85
C ALA A 199 1.85 -4.18 6.21
N ALA A 200 2.55 -4.76 5.23
CA ALA A 200 3.41 -5.91 5.42
C ALA A 200 4.58 -5.60 6.37
N ASP A 201 5.19 -4.43 6.24
CA ASP A 201 6.31 -3.97 7.08
C ASP A 201 5.91 -3.79 8.54
N GLN A 202 4.73 -3.19 8.80
CA GLN A 202 4.23 -3.02 10.18
C GLN A 202 4.07 -4.34 10.93
N LEU A 203 3.84 -5.43 10.21
CA LEU A 203 3.65 -6.75 10.81
C LEU A 203 4.94 -7.50 11.08
N THR A 204 5.96 -7.19 10.31
CA THR A 204 7.26 -7.87 10.40
C THR A 204 8.31 -7.06 11.15
N GLU A 205 7.98 -5.89 11.65
CA GLU A 205 8.95 -5.00 12.29
C GLU A 205 9.78 -5.69 13.38
N ASN A 206 9.15 -6.46 14.27
CA ASN A 206 9.85 -7.24 15.29
C ASN A 206 10.62 -8.43 14.71
N THR A 207 10.19 -8.97 13.57
CA THR A 207 10.80 -10.15 12.94
C THR A 207 11.98 -9.73 12.08
N ILE A 208 11.87 -8.62 11.35
CA ILE A 208 12.95 -8.03 10.55
C ILE A 208 14.12 -7.68 11.47
N SER A 209 13.86 -7.07 12.62
CA SER A 209 14.89 -6.82 13.63
C SER A 209 15.63 -8.10 14.04
N GLY A 210 14.90 -9.20 14.31
CA GLY A 210 15.51 -10.50 14.65
C GLY A 210 16.31 -11.11 13.50
N ILE A 211 15.86 -10.96 12.24
CA ILE A 211 16.58 -11.44 11.06
C ILE A 211 17.88 -10.63 10.87
N ARG A 212 17.80 -9.30 10.99
CA ARG A 212 18.99 -8.44 10.93
C ARG A 212 20.01 -8.79 12.01
N ASP A 213 19.58 -8.97 13.26
CA ASP A 213 20.42 -9.42 14.36
C ASP A 213 21.11 -10.76 14.05
N TYR A 214 20.41 -11.65 13.35
CA TYR A 214 20.99 -12.92 12.92
C TYR A 214 22.03 -12.74 11.82
N ILE A 215 21.74 -11.93 10.81
CA ILE A 215 22.65 -11.60 9.70
C ILE A 215 23.94 -10.98 10.26
N MET A 216 23.82 -10.05 11.20
CA MET A 216 24.96 -9.37 11.83
C MET A 216 25.86 -10.30 12.63
N LYS A 217 25.31 -11.36 13.21
CA LYS A 217 26.08 -12.38 13.93
C LYS A 217 26.75 -13.41 13.03
N LYS A 218 26.42 -13.43 11.74
CA LYS A 218 26.96 -14.34 10.75
C LYS A 218 28.11 -13.65 10.03
N ASP A 219 29.33 -14.24 10.11
CA ASP A 219 30.56 -13.69 9.50
C ASP A 219 30.33 -13.24 8.04
N HIS A 220 30.70 -11.99 7.74
CA HIS A 220 30.65 -11.34 6.41
C HIS A 220 29.27 -11.07 5.79
N SER A 221 28.15 -11.36 6.47
CA SER A 221 26.82 -11.10 5.90
C SER A 221 26.43 -9.62 5.88
N GLU A 222 27.01 -8.81 6.75
CA GLU A 222 26.77 -7.36 6.78
C GLU A 222 27.25 -6.69 5.49
N THR A 223 28.50 -6.97 5.08
CA THR A 223 29.06 -6.42 3.84
C THR A 223 28.31 -6.88 2.60
N LEU A 224 27.70 -8.08 2.63
CA LEU A 224 26.89 -8.60 1.53
C LEU A 224 25.60 -7.78 1.36
N ILE A 225 24.86 -7.51 2.45
CA ILE A 225 23.60 -6.75 2.41
C ILE A 225 23.89 -5.31 1.96
N ASP A 226 24.91 -4.67 2.50
CA ASP A 226 25.30 -3.31 2.10
C ASP A 226 25.66 -3.23 0.61
N GLU A 227 26.38 -4.23 0.09
CA GLU A 227 26.70 -4.30 -1.34
C GLU A 227 25.47 -4.55 -2.21
N GLN A 228 24.52 -5.38 -1.76
CA GLN A 228 23.25 -5.59 -2.46
C GLN A 228 22.45 -4.30 -2.54
N HIS A 229 22.35 -3.54 -1.45
CA HIS A 229 21.68 -2.23 -1.46
C HIS A 229 22.35 -1.24 -2.40
N ARG A 230 23.70 -1.20 -2.42
CA ARG A 230 24.44 -0.32 -3.33
C ARG A 230 24.14 -0.65 -4.79
N ARG A 231 24.25 -1.92 -5.17
CA ARG A 231 23.95 -2.39 -6.54
C ARG A 231 22.51 -2.10 -6.95
N LEU A 232 21.56 -2.28 -6.03
CA LEU A 232 20.15 -1.99 -6.27
C LEU A 232 19.92 -0.50 -6.53
N VAL A 233 20.47 0.38 -5.69
CA VAL A 233 20.37 1.83 -5.86
C VAL A 233 21.04 2.27 -7.17
N GLU A 234 22.24 1.73 -7.50
CA GLU A 234 22.91 2.01 -8.76
C GLU A 234 22.07 1.61 -9.98
N ALA A 235 21.42 0.44 -9.94
CA ALA A 235 20.55 0.00 -11.02
C ALA A 235 19.35 0.95 -11.19
N ILE A 236 18.72 1.37 -10.08
CA ILE A 236 17.57 2.28 -10.10
C ILE A 236 17.95 3.65 -10.66
N ILE A 237 19.04 4.25 -10.21
CA ILE A 237 19.47 5.58 -10.67
C ILE A 237 19.95 5.58 -12.13
N ASN A 238 20.42 4.44 -12.63
CA ASN A 238 20.80 4.27 -14.03
C ASN A 238 19.62 3.88 -14.94
N ASN A 239 18.42 3.81 -14.40
CA ASN A 239 17.19 3.42 -15.13
C ASN A 239 17.29 2.00 -15.74
N ASP A 240 18.08 1.10 -15.12
CA ASP A 240 18.22 -0.30 -15.52
C ASP A 240 17.22 -1.16 -14.73
N ASP A 241 16.01 -1.26 -15.26
CA ASP A 241 14.90 -1.99 -14.63
C ASP A 241 15.18 -3.50 -14.50
N ARG A 242 15.92 -4.08 -15.44
CA ARG A 242 16.30 -5.49 -15.41
C ARG A 242 17.33 -5.78 -14.33
N GLN A 243 18.34 -4.91 -14.20
CA GLN A 243 19.33 -5.06 -13.15
C GLN A 243 18.74 -4.78 -11.78
N ALA A 244 17.79 -3.81 -11.66
CA ALA A 244 17.08 -3.53 -10.41
C ALA A 244 16.23 -4.73 -9.96
N GLU A 245 15.55 -5.44 -10.89
CA GLU A 245 14.84 -6.69 -10.62
C GLU A 245 15.78 -7.76 -10.06
N LEU A 246 16.92 -7.97 -10.71
CA LEU A 246 17.89 -8.99 -10.29
C LEU A 246 18.47 -8.68 -8.90
N CYS A 247 18.89 -7.44 -8.66
CA CYS A 247 19.45 -7.03 -7.37
C CYS A 247 18.43 -7.17 -6.23
N MET A 248 17.16 -6.77 -6.46
CA MET A 248 16.11 -6.92 -5.46
C MET A 248 15.78 -8.40 -5.22
N SER A 249 15.79 -9.24 -6.26
CA SER A 249 15.58 -10.68 -6.11
C SER A 249 16.68 -11.32 -5.26
N GLU A 250 17.95 -11.05 -5.57
CA GLU A 250 19.10 -11.55 -4.80
C GLU A 250 19.04 -11.11 -3.33
N HIS A 251 18.62 -9.86 -3.08
CA HIS A 251 18.47 -9.33 -1.73
C HIS A 251 17.37 -10.07 -0.96
N MET A 252 16.18 -10.25 -1.55
CA MET A 252 15.06 -10.95 -0.92
C MET A 252 15.35 -12.43 -0.70
N ASP A 253 16.04 -13.09 -1.62
CA ASP A 253 16.47 -14.48 -1.48
C ASP A 253 17.44 -14.64 -0.30
N THR A 254 18.37 -13.70 -0.11
CA THR A 254 19.29 -13.68 1.06
C THR A 254 18.51 -13.58 2.37
N ILE A 255 17.47 -12.73 2.42
CA ILE A 255 16.61 -12.61 3.61
C ILE A 255 15.85 -13.91 3.88
N GLU A 256 15.30 -14.57 2.85
CA GLU A 256 14.57 -15.83 2.97
C GLU A 256 15.49 -16.96 3.47
N GLU A 257 16.69 -17.08 2.93
CA GLU A 257 17.71 -18.05 3.40
C GLU A 257 18.06 -17.85 4.89
N CYS A 258 18.25 -16.61 5.33
CA CYS A 258 18.50 -16.31 6.74
C CYS A 258 17.31 -16.68 7.64
N MET A 259 16.08 -16.47 7.18
CA MET A 259 14.88 -16.89 7.91
C MET A 259 14.80 -18.42 8.07
N ASP A 260 15.14 -19.16 7.03
CA ASP A 260 15.13 -20.63 7.05
C ASP A 260 16.18 -21.19 8.04
N GLU A 261 17.37 -20.61 8.05
CA GLU A 261 18.41 -20.98 9.01
C GLU A 261 18.04 -20.68 10.47
N MET A 262 17.32 -19.59 10.73
CA MET A 262 16.84 -19.24 12.07
C MET A 262 15.79 -20.22 12.59
N GLN A 263 14.95 -20.78 11.71
CA GLN A 263 13.90 -21.74 12.09
C GLN A 263 14.44 -23.15 12.37
N GLN A 264 15.66 -23.47 11.91
CA GLN A 264 16.29 -24.78 12.11
C GLN A 264 17.10 -24.87 13.40
N LYS A 265 17.28 -23.78 14.13
CA LYS A 265 18.00 -23.72 15.43
C LYS A 265 17.03 -23.64 16.60
#